data_0a61f46ee285fa24d46819dfc90307bd
#
_entry.id   0a61f46ee285fa24d46819dfc90307bd
#
_cell.length_a   1.000
_cell.length_b   1.000
_cell.length_c   1.000
_cell.angle_alpha   90.00
_cell.angle_beta   90.00
_cell.angle_gamma   90.00
#
_symmetry.space_group_name_H-M   'P 1'
#
loop_
_entity.id
_entity.type
_entity.pdbx_description
1 polymer ?
#
loop_
_entity_poly.entity_id
_entity_poly.type
_entity_poly.pdbx_seq_one_letter_code
_entity_poly.pdbx_strand_id
1 'polypeptide(L)'
;MPPLFIRECMRCCVIANLAVGSGTQHTPLQNDVTTTRSCPFAHPETRQRERKIETAPRAVDPAAGTAGACGAGGAVETLLTHLIRENEKQGRLALLCASVPDEAARRAAEGLQHTKMLYVARPHGHRRYWPMVFLERCVGIAAPYDPWYQKVQLSLALELPAPDVIVAEGGNLTQCSAISRMFGRKRCLAHLHGQTSGSPAMDTIYGGVLALSEFIRDDYLQGSSLDRRSAYILYNCIDTARFRPAPPPMALRTRLGFAPKDFVVLFCGRLEPDKGIHKLMEALAKLPVPNIRLLIVGSPFFGRTQQSSFLRKLEQQAKALGDRVQFTGYIPNEDLPDYYRLADLVCVPTLVEEAAGLVAMEAMACGRPVLATRSGGMPEYLEGSQAVLVERGENIADQLAWSIRMLYEHPALCAEMGAAGVKRAQDFSIARYYDEFVRIVTKIAQNGGTP
;
A
#
# COMPACT_ATOMS: atom_id res chain seq x y z
N MET A 1 -17.63 -10.77 20.08
CA MET A 1 -17.56 -9.43 19.47
C MET A 1 -16.24 -9.32 18.75
N PRO A 2 -16.18 -9.24 17.43
CA PRO A 2 -14.93 -9.04 16.70
C PRO A 2 -14.50 -7.58 16.81
N PRO A 3 -13.20 -7.29 16.87
CA PRO A 3 -12.68 -5.95 17.11
C PRO A 3 -12.87 -5.04 15.89
N LEU A 4 -13.55 -3.94 16.12
CA LEU A 4 -13.91 -2.85 15.18
C LEU A 4 -12.72 -1.95 14.77
N PHE A 5 -11.45 -2.38 14.88
CA PHE A 5 -10.29 -1.48 14.91
C PHE A 5 -9.40 -1.46 13.65
N ILE A 6 -9.72 -2.19 12.58
CA ILE A 6 -8.78 -2.35 11.43
C ILE A 6 -9.10 -1.46 10.21
N ARG A 7 -10.13 -0.60 10.26
CA ARG A 7 -10.59 0.17 9.07
C ARG A 7 -10.26 1.67 9.05
N GLU A 8 -9.31 2.15 9.84
CA GLU A 8 -9.17 3.60 10.01
C GLU A 8 -8.16 4.33 9.09
N CYS A 9 -7.34 3.65 8.32
CA CYS A 9 -6.23 4.30 7.61
C CYS A 9 -6.45 4.65 6.13
N MET A 10 -7.51 4.20 5.47
CA MET A 10 -7.64 4.37 4.01
C MET A 10 -8.83 5.25 3.65
N ARG A 11 -8.60 6.55 3.46
CA ARG A 11 -9.63 7.47 2.95
C ARG A 11 -8.99 8.55 2.10
N CYS A 12 -8.81 8.27 0.82
CA CYS A 12 -8.43 9.24 -0.18
C CYS A 12 -9.42 9.18 -1.34
N CYS A 13 -9.60 10.29 -2.00
CA CYS A 13 -10.30 10.38 -3.28
C CYS A 13 -9.39 11.14 -4.22
N VAL A 14 -9.07 10.58 -5.37
CA VAL A 14 -8.31 11.24 -6.42
C VAL A 14 -9.27 11.69 -7.50
N ILE A 15 -9.12 12.93 -7.94
CA ILE A 15 -9.91 13.53 -8.99
C ILE A 15 -8.93 13.96 -10.06
N ALA A 16 -9.13 13.48 -11.28
CA ALA A 16 -8.30 13.81 -12.42
C ALA A 16 -9.09 14.66 -13.41
N ASN A 17 -8.51 15.79 -13.80
CA ASN A 17 -8.93 16.56 -14.96
C ASN A 17 -7.85 16.42 -16.04
N LEU A 18 -8.27 16.23 -17.28
CA LEU A 18 -7.34 16.24 -18.40
C LEU A 18 -6.81 17.65 -18.61
N ALA A 19 -5.49 17.81 -18.65
CA ALA A 19 -4.89 19.05 -19.09
C ALA A 19 -5.18 19.23 -20.58
N VAL A 20 -6.14 20.09 -20.92
CA VAL A 20 -6.42 20.44 -22.31
C VAL A 20 -5.24 21.24 -22.84
N GLY A 21 -4.50 20.67 -23.80
CA GLY A 21 -3.42 21.35 -24.51
C GLY A 21 -3.93 22.51 -25.35
N SER A 22 -4.26 23.61 -24.72
CA SER A 22 -4.40 24.92 -25.33
C SER A 22 -3.32 25.82 -24.75
N GLY A 23 -2.45 26.36 -25.62
CA GLY A 23 -1.36 27.26 -25.23
C GLY A 23 -1.85 28.57 -24.61
N THR A 24 -2.36 28.52 -23.42
CA THR A 24 -2.61 29.66 -22.56
C THR A 24 -1.77 29.49 -21.30
N GLN A 25 -0.92 30.48 -21.09
CA GLN A 25 -0.09 30.63 -19.90
C GLN A 25 -0.98 30.51 -18.66
N HIS A 26 -0.79 29.42 -17.90
CA HIS A 26 -1.42 29.25 -16.59
C HIS A 26 -0.78 30.25 -15.62
N THR A 27 -1.56 31.19 -15.16
CA THR A 27 -1.27 31.97 -13.95
C THR A 27 -1.18 31.01 -12.79
N PRO A 28 -0.18 31.12 -11.89
CA PRO A 28 -0.08 30.28 -10.70
C PRO A 28 -1.34 30.45 -9.87
N LEU A 29 -1.91 29.32 -9.43
CA LEU A 29 -3.01 29.29 -8.47
C LEU A 29 -2.50 29.90 -7.15
N GLN A 30 -2.90 31.16 -6.88
CA GLN A 30 -2.61 31.83 -5.62
C GLN A 30 -3.35 31.12 -4.48
N ASN A 31 -2.58 30.61 -3.52
CA ASN A 31 -3.06 30.12 -2.24
C ASN A 31 -3.35 31.32 -1.32
N ASP A 32 -4.52 31.93 -1.45
CA ASP A 32 -4.99 32.92 -0.49
C ASP A 32 -6.34 32.48 0.08
N VAL A 33 -6.31 31.88 1.25
CA VAL A 33 -7.40 31.99 2.24
C VAL A 33 -6.78 32.06 3.63
N THR A 34 -6.30 33.25 3.98
CA THR A 34 -6.14 33.65 5.36
C THR A 34 -7.41 34.37 5.81
N THR A 35 -8.21 33.73 6.64
CA THR A 35 -9.13 34.43 7.53
C THR A 35 -8.89 33.95 8.95
N THR A 36 -7.96 34.64 9.60
CA THR A 36 -7.82 34.63 11.06
C THR A 36 -8.97 35.43 11.66
N ARG A 37 -9.86 34.80 12.41
CA ARG A 37 -10.58 35.42 13.51
C ARG A 37 -10.09 34.82 14.80
N SER A 38 -9.38 35.65 15.55
CA SER A 38 -8.93 35.44 16.92
C SER A 38 -10.13 35.30 17.85
N CYS A 39 -10.08 34.32 18.74
CA CYS A 39 -10.88 34.25 19.95
C CYS A 39 -9.94 34.17 21.15
N PRO A 40 -10.10 35.06 22.13
CA PRO A 40 -9.19 35.17 23.25
C PRO A 40 -9.68 34.32 24.43
N PHE A 41 -8.92 33.36 24.88
CA PHE A 41 -8.88 32.92 26.30
C PHE A 41 -7.63 32.04 26.49
N ALA A 42 -6.62 32.65 27.05
CA ALA A 42 -5.47 31.98 27.63
C ALA A 42 -5.69 31.78 29.13
N HIS A 43 -5.33 30.62 29.65
CA HIS A 43 -4.79 30.49 31.01
C HIS A 43 -3.83 29.29 31.15
N PRO A 44 -2.93 29.28 32.14
CA PRO A 44 -1.53 28.87 31.94
C PRO A 44 -1.07 27.61 32.69
N GLU A 45 0.16 27.19 32.34
CA GLU A 45 1.13 26.45 33.14
C GLU A 45 0.84 25.00 33.55
N THR A 46 1.65 24.10 33.00
CA THR A 46 2.40 23.13 33.82
C THR A 46 3.71 22.74 33.12
N ARG A 47 4.81 23.12 33.79
CA ARG A 47 6.18 22.70 33.49
C ARG A 47 6.35 21.23 33.87
N GLN A 48 6.92 20.41 32.97
CA GLN A 48 7.70 19.25 33.40
C GLN A 48 8.93 19.03 32.52
N ARG A 49 10.02 18.78 33.17
CA ARG A 49 11.42 18.71 32.82
C ARG A 49 11.74 17.76 31.68
N GLU A 50 12.34 18.29 30.64
CA GLU A 50 13.07 17.53 29.62
C GLU A 50 14.50 17.24 30.09
N ARG A 51 14.92 15.98 30.01
CA ARG A 51 16.33 15.60 30.06
C ARG A 51 16.86 15.62 28.63
N LYS A 52 17.80 16.48 28.36
CA LYS A 52 18.62 16.55 27.15
C LYS A 52 19.44 15.27 27.00
N ILE A 53 19.34 14.64 25.85
CA ILE A 53 20.38 13.76 25.29
C ILE A 53 20.85 14.46 24.02
N GLU A 54 22.06 15.01 24.08
CA GLU A 54 22.73 15.60 22.92
C GLU A 54 23.19 14.50 21.96
N THR A 55 22.66 14.51 20.74
CA THR A 55 23.27 13.83 19.59
C THR A 55 23.56 14.87 18.52
N ALA A 56 24.81 14.88 18.06
CA ALA A 56 25.32 15.80 17.05
C ALA A 56 24.49 15.77 15.76
N PRO A 57 24.30 16.91 15.06
CA PRO A 57 23.52 16.97 13.85
C PRO A 57 24.26 16.30 12.69
N ARG A 58 23.71 15.20 12.17
CA ARG A 58 24.06 14.71 10.84
C ARG A 58 23.40 15.62 9.81
N ALA A 59 24.19 16.04 8.81
CA ALA A 59 23.70 16.76 7.67
C ALA A 59 22.55 15.98 7.01
N VAL A 60 21.38 16.60 6.95
CA VAL A 60 20.16 16.03 6.36
C VAL A 60 20.27 16.20 4.86
N ASP A 61 20.35 15.10 4.13
CA ASP A 61 20.20 15.05 2.69
C ASP A 61 18.74 15.43 2.36
N PRO A 62 18.48 16.49 1.60
CA PRO A 62 17.13 16.96 1.28
C PRO A 62 16.29 15.96 0.46
N ALA A 63 16.84 14.79 0.07
CA ALA A 63 16.11 13.73 -0.64
C ALA A 63 15.60 12.61 0.26
N ALA A 64 15.91 12.61 1.58
CA ALA A 64 15.59 11.53 2.49
C ALA A 64 14.31 11.80 3.30
N GLY A 65 13.33 10.95 3.16
CA GLY A 65 12.35 10.66 4.21
C GLY A 65 11.22 11.65 4.38
N THR A 66 10.54 12.10 3.32
CA THR A 66 9.31 12.87 3.46
C THR A 66 8.10 11.97 3.50
N ALA A 67 7.26 12.11 4.53
CA ALA A 67 5.88 11.65 4.49
C ALA A 67 5.26 12.10 3.15
N GLY A 68 4.53 11.20 2.48
CA GLY A 68 3.90 11.54 1.22
C GLY A 68 2.81 12.60 1.41
N ALA A 69 2.44 13.29 0.35
CA ALA A 69 1.37 14.30 0.37
C ALA A 69 0.03 13.77 0.92
N CYS A 70 -0.17 12.46 0.91
CA CYS A 70 -1.35 11.79 1.47
C CYS A 70 -1.19 11.34 2.93
N GLY A 71 -0.07 11.66 3.58
CA GLY A 71 0.21 11.27 4.97
C GLY A 71 1.17 10.10 5.11
N ALA A 72 1.59 9.81 6.35
CA ALA A 72 2.33 8.61 6.70
C ALA A 72 1.34 7.44 6.83
N GLY A 73 1.39 6.46 5.92
CA GLY A 73 0.38 5.42 5.89
C GLY A 73 0.83 4.13 5.22
N GLY A 74 -0.14 3.33 4.84
CA GLY A 74 0.03 2.03 4.22
C GLY A 74 0.32 2.08 2.72
N ALA A 75 0.04 0.95 2.08
CA ALA A 75 0.31 0.74 0.66
C ALA A 75 -0.43 1.74 -0.26
N VAL A 76 -1.67 2.10 0.08
CA VAL A 76 -2.49 3.01 -0.73
C VAL A 76 -1.91 4.41 -0.72
N GLU A 77 -1.56 4.95 0.44
CA GLU A 77 -0.95 6.27 0.57
C GLU A 77 0.39 6.33 -0.14
N THR A 78 1.14 5.25 -0.13
CA THR A 78 2.40 5.13 -0.89
C THR A 78 2.14 5.18 -2.40
N LEU A 79 1.16 4.43 -2.90
CA LEU A 79 0.78 4.44 -4.32
C LEU A 79 0.33 5.84 -4.78
N LEU A 80 -0.52 6.50 -3.99
CA LEU A 80 -0.96 7.87 -4.29
C LEU A 80 0.21 8.87 -4.27
N THR A 81 1.14 8.72 -3.34
CA THR A 81 2.35 9.53 -3.30
C THR A 81 3.19 9.34 -4.56
N HIS A 82 3.32 8.11 -5.06
CA HIS A 82 4.01 7.82 -6.31
C HIS A 82 3.28 8.43 -7.51
N LEU A 83 1.94 8.29 -7.56
CA LEU A 83 1.10 8.90 -8.60
C LEU A 83 1.29 10.42 -8.66
N ILE A 84 1.18 11.10 -7.52
CA ILE A 84 1.34 12.55 -7.40
C ILE A 84 2.74 12.97 -7.85
N ARG A 85 3.80 12.34 -7.32
CA ARG A 85 5.18 12.68 -7.67
C ARG A 85 5.48 12.49 -9.16
N GLU A 86 4.94 11.45 -9.76
CA GLU A 86 5.14 11.22 -11.19
C GLU A 86 4.33 12.22 -12.03
N ASN A 87 3.11 12.59 -11.57
CA ASN A 87 2.33 13.63 -12.21
C ASN A 87 3.01 15.01 -12.15
N GLU A 88 3.65 15.35 -11.03
CA GLU A 88 4.42 16.61 -10.91
C GLU A 88 5.60 16.66 -11.89
N LYS A 89 6.20 15.53 -12.24
CA LYS A 89 7.26 15.46 -13.25
C LYS A 89 6.73 15.59 -14.67
N GLN A 90 5.58 14.99 -14.96
CA GLN A 90 5.07 14.88 -16.33
C GLN A 90 4.00 15.93 -16.67
N GLY A 91 3.25 16.44 -15.69
CA GLY A 91 2.24 17.49 -15.86
C GLY A 91 1.05 17.12 -16.75
N ARG A 92 0.73 15.82 -16.88
CA ARG A 92 -0.31 15.36 -17.83
C ARG A 92 -1.73 15.47 -17.28
N LEU A 93 -1.89 15.54 -15.95
CA LEU A 93 -3.18 15.63 -15.29
C LEU A 93 -3.19 16.83 -14.33
N ALA A 94 -4.33 17.50 -14.23
CA ALA A 94 -4.63 18.36 -13.10
C ALA A 94 -5.29 17.50 -12.01
N LEU A 95 -4.54 17.16 -10.98
CA LEU A 95 -5.04 16.30 -9.91
C LEU A 95 -5.63 17.13 -8.77
N LEU A 96 -6.75 16.67 -8.22
CA LEU A 96 -7.28 17.09 -6.94
C LEU A 96 -7.35 15.87 -6.03
N CYS A 97 -6.61 15.88 -4.94
CA CYS A 97 -6.54 14.77 -4.02
C CYS A 97 -7.12 15.14 -2.66
N ALA A 98 -8.21 14.50 -2.24
CA ALA A 98 -8.82 14.70 -0.93
C ALA A 98 -8.24 13.74 0.10
N SER A 99 -7.73 14.26 1.22
CA SER A 99 -7.13 13.46 2.29
C SER A 99 -7.45 14.03 3.67
N VAL A 100 -7.14 13.28 4.73
CA VAL A 100 -7.21 13.76 6.11
C VAL A 100 -6.00 14.66 6.38
N PRO A 101 -6.17 15.79 7.10
CA PRO A 101 -5.05 16.69 7.37
C PRO A 101 -4.00 16.00 8.27
N ASP A 102 -2.77 16.09 7.82
CA ASP A 102 -1.56 15.71 8.51
C ASP A 102 -0.50 16.78 8.24
N GLU A 103 0.26 17.19 9.25
CA GLU A 103 1.20 18.31 9.11
C GLU A 103 2.37 17.96 8.19
N ALA A 104 2.90 16.73 8.28
CA ALA A 104 3.98 16.28 7.41
C ALA A 104 3.50 16.17 5.95
N ALA A 105 2.27 15.68 5.75
CA ALA A 105 1.65 15.62 4.43
C ALA A 105 1.43 17.01 3.82
N ARG A 106 1.04 18.00 4.61
CA ARG A 106 0.90 19.40 4.15
C ARG A 106 2.23 19.97 3.68
N ARG A 107 3.30 19.79 4.47
CA ARG A 107 4.66 20.21 4.06
C ARG A 107 5.12 19.50 2.80
N ALA A 108 4.85 18.21 2.66
CA ALA A 108 5.19 17.44 1.47
C ALA A 108 4.39 17.87 0.22
N ALA A 109 3.25 18.53 0.41
CA ALA A 109 2.42 19.08 -0.66
C ALA A 109 2.76 20.53 -1.03
N GLU A 110 3.63 21.19 -0.27
CA GLU A 110 4.09 22.54 -0.59
C GLU A 110 4.87 22.53 -1.90
N GLY A 111 4.48 23.42 -2.82
CA GLY A 111 5.14 23.56 -4.13
C GLY A 111 4.65 22.61 -5.24
N LEU A 112 3.64 21.76 -5.00
CA LEU A 112 3.00 21.00 -6.06
C LEU A 112 2.37 21.95 -7.09
N GLN A 113 2.60 21.69 -8.39
CA GLN A 113 2.14 22.55 -9.49
C GLN A 113 0.95 21.96 -10.25
N HIS A 114 0.88 20.63 -10.33
CA HIS A 114 -0.14 19.89 -11.09
C HIS A 114 -1.13 19.15 -10.18
N THR A 115 -0.93 19.24 -8.86
CA THR A 115 -1.79 18.56 -7.87
C THR A 115 -2.23 19.54 -6.78
N LYS A 116 -3.55 19.68 -6.62
CA LYS A 116 -4.15 20.39 -5.49
C LYS A 116 -4.53 19.40 -4.40
N MET A 117 -4.06 19.63 -3.17
CA MET A 117 -4.43 18.83 -2.01
C MET A 117 -5.58 19.46 -1.24
N LEU A 118 -6.65 18.69 -1.02
CA LEU A 118 -7.81 19.07 -0.24
C LEU A 118 -7.77 18.33 1.09
N TYR A 119 -7.36 18.99 2.16
CA TYR A 119 -7.32 18.41 3.49
C TYR A 119 -8.64 18.62 4.23
N VAL A 120 -9.41 17.56 4.38
CA VAL A 120 -10.71 17.56 5.06
C VAL A 120 -10.58 16.92 6.44
N ALA A 121 -10.69 17.73 7.49
CA ALA A 121 -10.63 17.23 8.86
C ALA A 121 -11.80 16.29 9.18
N ARG A 122 -11.48 15.20 9.90
CA ARG A 122 -12.53 14.33 10.46
C ARG A 122 -13.36 15.13 11.46
N PRO A 123 -14.70 15.02 11.43
CA PRO A 123 -15.52 15.65 12.44
C PRO A 123 -15.19 15.06 13.82
N HIS A 124 -14.93 15.93 14.78
CA HIS A 124 -14.78 15.51 16.17
C HIS A 124 -16.12 15.04 16.73
N GLY A 125 -16.13 13.90 17.42
CA GLY A 125 -17.27 13.40 18.15
C GLY A 125 -18.08 12.29 17.48
N HIS A 126 -17.47 11.11 17.31
CA HIS A 126 -18.20 9.88 16.89
C HIS A 126 -19.49 9.63 17.68
N ARG A 127 -19.55 10.00 18.94
CA ARG A 127 -20.73 9.82 19.81
C ARG A 127 -21.97 10.58 19.33
N ARG A 128 -21.81 11.73 18.66
CA ARG A 128 -22.94 12.55 18.18
C ARG A 128 -23.68 11.92 17.00
N TYR A 129 -23.00 11.08 16.22
CA TYR A 129 -23.58 10.41 15.04
C TYR A 129 -24.02 8.97 15.33
N TRP A 130 -23.72 8.45 16.52
CA TRP A 130 -24.06 7.08 16.91
C TRP A 130 -25.54 6.74 16.79
N PRO A 131 -26.49 7.61 17.18
CA PRO A 131 -27.92 7.31 17.02
C PRO A 131 -28.32 7.13 15.57
N MET A 132 -27.75 7.92 14.65
CA MET A 132 -28.05 7.84 13.22
C MET A 132 -27.43 6.58 12.58
N VAL A 133 -26.19 6.27 12.92
CA VAL A 133 -25.52 5.02 12.51
C VAL A 133 -26.26 3.79 13.04
N PHE A 134 -26.79 3.87 14.25
CA PHE A 134 -27.60 2.79 14.85
C PHE A 134 -28.93 2.63 14.12
N LEU A 135 -29.62 3.75 13.84
CA LEU A 135 -30.88 3.74 13.10
C LEU A 135 -30.70 3.18 11.68
N GLU A 136 -29.65 3.61 10.97
CA GLU A 136 -29.31 3.11 9.64
C GLU A 136 -29.04 1.61 9.63
N ARG A 137 -28.39 1.08 10.67
CA ARG A 137 -28.21 -0.37 10.85
C ARG A 137 -29.52 -1.10 11.13
N CYS A 138 -30.41 -0.50 11.92
CA CYS A 138 -31.72 -1.09 12.22
C CYS A 138 -32.62 -1.19 10.98
N VAL A 139 -32.49 -0.27 10.03
CA VAL A 139 -33.25 -0.30 8.76
C VAL A 139 -32.51 -1.03 7.63
N GLY A 140 -31.44 -1.76 7.94
CA GLY A 140 -30.72 -2.60 6.98
C GLY A 140 -29.82 -1.84 6.01
N ILE A 141 -29.47 -0.59 6.30
CA ILE A 141 -28.50 0.15 5.50
C ILE A 141 -27.10 -0.43 5.75
N ALA A 142 -26.54 -1.08 4.76
CA ALA A 142 -25.29 -1.83 4.85
C ALA A 142 -24.05 -0.96 5.10
N ALA A 143 -24.13 0.36 4.87
CA ALA A 143 -23.02 1.28 4.99
C ALA A 143 -23.37 2.43 5.96
N PRO A 144 -22.81 2.43 7.18
CA PRO A 144 -23.05 3.50 8.12
C PRO A 144 -22.53 4.83 7.57
N TYR A 145 -23.33 5.87 7.76
CA TYR A 145 -23.03 7.24 7.39
C TYR A 145 -21.66 7.70 7.91
N ASP A 146 -20.84 8.24 7.02
CA ASP A 146 -19.54 8.84 7.35
C ASP A 146 -19.53 10.32 6.99
N PRO A 147 -19.59 11.21 7.98
CA PRO A 147 -19.65 12.65 7.76
C PRO A 147 -18.39 13.22 7.06
N TRP A 148 -17.28 12.50 7.02
CA TRP A 148 -16.10 12.90 6.27
C TRP A 148 -16.37 12.94 4.76
N TYR A 149 -17.01 11.90 4.22
CA TYR A 149 -17.36 11.85 2.80
C TYR A 149 -18.32 12.97 2.38
N GLN A 150 -19.25 13.36 3.26
CA GLN A 150 -20.12 14.52 2.98
C GLN A 150 -19.33 15.83 2.91
N LYS A 151 -18.37 16.03 3.82
CA LYS A 151 -17.51 17.22 3.77
C LYS A 151 -16.65 17.22 2.50
N VAL A 152 -16.10 16.10 2.12
CA VAL A 152 -15.37 15.95 0.84
C VAL A 152 -16.28 16.32 -0.32
N GLN A 153 -17.49 15.78 -0.37
CA GLN A 153 -18.47 16.09 -1.41
C GLN A 153 -18.77 17.60 -1.51
N LEU A 154 -19.05 18.25 -0.37
CA LEU A 154 -19.31 19.69 -0.33
C LEU A 154 -18.10 20.51 -0.79
N SER A 155 -16.89 20.08 -0.37
CA SER A 155 -15.67 20.75 -0.80
C SER A 155 -15.42 20.58 -2.31
N LEU A 156 -15.70 19.39 -2.86
CA LEU A 156 -15.59 19.12 -4.29
C LEU A 156 -16.63 19.90 -5.12
N ALA A 157 -17.82 20.13 -4.57
CA ALA A 157 -18.86 20.93 -5.23
C ALA A 157 -18.46 22.41 -5.41
N LEU A 158 -17.52 22.88 -4.58
CA LEU A 158 -16.98 24.25 -4.67
C LEU A 158 -15.78 24.35 -5.64
N GLU A 159 -15.25 23.22 -6.11
CA GLU A 159 -14.14 23.19 -7.05
C GLU A 159 -14.65 23.31 -8.50
N LEU A 160 -14.08 24.25 -9.24
CA LEU A 160 -14.38 24.47 -10.65
C LEU A 160 -13.07 24.40 -11.47
N PRO A 161 -13.10 23.79 -12.67
CA PRO A 161 -14.21 23.12 -13.34
C PRO A 161 -14.58 21.76 -12.69
N ALA A 162 -15.78 21.25 -13.03
CA ALA A 162 -16.22 19.92 -12.59
C ALA A 162 -15.21 18.85 -13.05
N PRO A 163 -14.94 17.84 -12.21
CA PRO A 163 -13.95 16.80 -12.53
C PRO A 163 -14.37 15.94 -13.72
N ASP A 164 -13.40 15.58 -14.56
CA ASP A 164 -13.63 14.65 -15.66
C ASP A 164 -13.77 13.20 -15.17
N VAL A 165 -12.96 12.82 -14.20
CA VAL A 165 -12.97 11.47 -13.59
C VAL A 165 -12.74 11.58 -12.09
N ILE A 166 -13.42 10.75 -11.35
CA ILE A 166 -13.30 10.61 -9.89
C ILE A 166 -12.91 9.16 -9.56
N VAL A 167 -11.83 8.99 -8.84
CA VAL A 167 -11.37 7.68 -8.37
C VAL A 167 -11.48 7.61 -6.85
N ALA A 168 -12.28 6.68 -6.35
CA ALA A 168 -12.40 6.41 -4.91
C ALA A 168 -11.34 5.40 -4.49
N GLU A 169 -10.37 5.86 -3.69
CA GLU A 169 -9.22 5.08 -3.24
C GLU A 169 -9.51 4.41 -1.91
N GLY A 170 -10.00 3.18 -1.95
CA GLY A 170 -10.23 2.39 -0.75
C GLY A 170 -11.29 2.93 0.21
N GLY A 171 -11.25 2.46 1.46
CA GLY A 171 -12.22 2.84 2.49
C GLY A 171 -13.61 2.24 2.28
N ASN A 172 -14.65 2.95 2.73
CA ASN A 172 -16.03 2.53 2.50
C ASN A 172 -16.54 3.11 1.17
N LEU A 173 -16.36 2.35 0.10
CA LEU A 173 -16.71 2.76 -1.26
C LEU A 173 -18.20 3.10 -1.44
N THR A 174 -19.12 2.54 -0.63
CA THR A 174 -20.55 2.84 -0.71
C THR A 174 -20.89 4.28 -0.29
N GLN A 175 -20.01 4.94 0.45
CA GLN A 175 -20.19 6.34 0.87
C GLN A 175 -20.03 7.36 -0.28
N CYS A 176 -19.48 6.95 -1.42
CA CYS A 176 -19.33 7.82 -2.59
C CYS A 176 -20.64 8.01 -3.39
N SER A 177 -21.78 7.44 -2.94
CA SER A 177 -23.06 7.52 -3.65
C SER A 177 -23.52 8.96 -3.91
N ALA A 178 -23.27 9.89 -2.98
CA ALA A 178 -23.64 11.29 -3.14
C ALA A 178 -22.73 12.00 -4.16
N ILE A 179 -21.43 11.69 -4.18
CA ILE A 179 -20.46 12.19 -5.18
C ILE A 179 -20.86 11.69 -6.57
N SER A 180 -21.19 10.42 -6.68
CA SER A 180 -21.65 9.81 -7.93
C SER A 180 -22.94 10.43 -8.48
N ARG A 181 -23.91 10.74 -7.61
CA ARG A 181 -25.13 11.44 -8.03
C ARG A 181 -24.85 12.86 -8.53
N MET A 182 -23.88 13.54 -7.92
CA MET A 182 -23.54 14.92 -8.29
C MET A 182 -22.80 15.01 -9.62
N PHE A 183 -21.82 14.15 -9.86
CA PHE A 183 -20.92 14.25 -11.00
C PHE A 183 -21.22 13.24 -12.13
N GLY A 184 -22.12 12.30 -11.87
CA GLY A 184 -22.50 11.22 -12.80
C GLY A 184 -21.69 9.95 -12.59
N ARG A 185 -22.39 8.81 -12.54
CA ARG A 185 -21.84 7.47 -12.31
C ARG A 185 -20.71 7.11 -13.27
N LYS A 186 -20.85 7.46 -14.56
CA LYS A 186 -19.88 7.12 -15.62
C LYS A 186 -18.49 7.70 -15.38
N ARG A 187 -18.40 8.77 -14.58
CA ARG A 187 -17.14 9.45 -14.22
C ARG A 187 -16.52 8.87 -12.94
N CYS A 188 -17.25 8.03 -12.20
CA CYS A 188 -16.80 7.52 -10.91
C CYS A 188 -16.26 6.11 -11.04
N LEU A 189 -15.03 5.90 -10.56
CA LEU A 189 -14.35 4.61 -10.48
C LEU A 189 -14.11 4.23 -9.02
N ALA A 190 -14.22 2.95 -8.70
CA ALA A 190 -13.73 2.40 -7.45
C ALA A 190 -12.35 1.76 -7.68
N HIS A 191 -11.33 2.15 -6.90
CA HIS A 191 -10.05 1.46 -6.90
C HIS A 191 -10.05 0.38 -5.81
N LEU A 192 -9.95 -0.87 -6.25
CA LEU A 192 -10.07 -2.06 -5.41
C LEU A 192 -8.70 -2.48 -4.89
N HIS A 193 -8.32 -2.02 -3.68
CA HIS A 193 -7.04 -2.35 -3.06
C HIS A 193 -7.00 -3.70 -2.33
N GLY A 194 -8.03 -4.50 -2.45
CA GLY A 194 -8.18 -5.83 -1.86
C GLY A 194 -9.43 -6.50 -2.36
N GLN A 195 -9.68 -7.73 -1.90
CA GLN A 195 -10.92 -8.42 -2.21
C GLN A 195 -12.12 -7.58 -1.77
N THR A 196 -12.96 -7.25 -2.70
CA THR A 196 -14.17 -6.46 -2.52
C THR A 196 -15.22 -7.06 -3.42
N SER A 197 -16.24 -7.67 -2.83
CA SER A 197 -17.34 -8.24 -3.60
C SER A 197 -18.11 -7.14 -4.32
N GLY A 198 -18.33 -7.32 -5.61
CA GLY A 198 -19.25 -6.50 -6.37
C GLY A 198 -20.68 -6.68 -5.88
N SER A 199 -21.52 -5.69 -6.13
CA SER A 199 -22.94 -5.75 -5.78
C SER A 199 -23.75 -4.76 -6.62
N PRO A 200 -25.06 -4.97 -6.79
CA PRO A 200 -25.94 -4.00 -7.45
C PRO A 200 -25.86 -2.59 -6.82
N ALA A 201 -25.65 -2.51 -5.50
CA ALA A 201 -25.47 -1.23 -4.82
C ALA A 201 -24.20 -0.48 -5.28
N MET A 202 -23.08 -1.20 -5.44
CA MET A 202 -21.85 -0.64 -5.99
C MET A 202 -22.02 -0.23 -7.45
N ASP A 203 -22.75 -0.99 -8.24
CA ASP A 203 -23.03 -0.69 -9.64
C ASP A 203 -23.90 0.57 -9.85
N THR A 204 -24.69 0.96 -8.84
CA THR A 204 -25.39 2.26 -8.88
C THR A 204 -24.46 3.46 -8.64
N ILE A 205 -23.32 3.24 -8.02
CA ILE A 205 -22.36 4.29 -7.64
C ILE A 205 -21.27 4.46 -8.69
N TYR A 206 -20.70 3.35 -9.17
CA TYR A 206 -19.53 3.38 -10.03
C TYR A 206 -19.85 2.95 -11.46
N GLY A 207 -19.33 3.69 -12.42
CA GLY A 207 -19.38 3.34 -13.84
C GLY A 207 -18.29 2.34 -14.24
N GLY A 208 -17.30 2.13 -13.39
CA GLY A 208 -16.24 1.18 -13.59
C GLY A 208 -15.38 0.99 -12.33
N VAL A 209 -14.42 0.07 -12.42
CA VAL A 209 -13.48 -0.22 -11.34
C VAL A 209 -12.04 -0.29 -11.85
N LEU A 210 -11.09 0.05 -10.98
CA LEU A 210 -9.66 -0.24 -11.12
C LEU A 210 -9.34 -1.40 -10.19
N ALA A 211 -8.84 -2.49 -10.72
CA ALA A 211 -8.47 -3.67 -9.95
C ALA A 211 -6.95 -3.88 -10.00
N LEU A 212 -6.36 -4.26 -8.87
CA LEU A 212 -4.90 -4.47 -8.74
C LEU A 212 -4.41 -5.71 -9.50
N SER A 213 -5.32 -6.61 -9.89
CA SER A 213 -5.01 -7.86 -10.56
C SER A 213 -6.25 -8.38 -11.29
N GLU A 214 -6.07 -9.31 -12.20
CA GLU A 214 -7.17 -10.04 -12.85
C GLU A 214 -7.99 -10.80 -11.81
N PHE A 215 -7.32 -11.41 -10.82
CA PHE A 215 -7.96 -12.07 -9.70
C PHE A 215 -8.97 -11.14 -8.98
N ILE A 216 -8.55 -9.92 -8.60
CA ILE A 216 -9.43 -8.95 -7.93
C ILE A 216 -10.55 -8.46 -8.85
N ARG A 217 -10.27 -8.25 -10.14
CA ARG A 217 -11.28 -7.90 -11.13
C ARG A 217 -12.36 -8.97 -11.22
N ASP A 218 -11.94 -10.22 -11.37
CA ASP A 218 -12.84 -11.34 -11.63
C ASP A 218 -13.66 -11.69 -10.37
N ASP A 219 -13.05 -11.57 -9.18
CA ASP A 219 -13.76 -11.68 -7.89
C ASP A 219 -14.86 -10.60 -7.76
N TYR A 220 -14.55 -9.33 -8.08
CA TYR A 220 -15.53 -8.25 -8.08
C TYR A 220 -16.68 -8.50 -9.04
N LEU A 221 -16.40 -8.94 -10.26
CA LEU A 221 -17.38 -9.14 -11.31
C LEU A 221 -18.37 -10.28 -11.03
N GLN A 222 -18.04 -11.22 -10.13
CA GLN A 222 -18.98 -12.28 -9.73
C GLN A 222 -20.27 -11.73 -9.10
N GLY A 223 -20.19 -10.60 -8.39
CA GLY A 223 -21.35 -9.96 -7.72
C GLY A 223 -21.83 -8.68 -8.39
N SER A 224 -21.26 -8.29 -9.53
CA SER A 224 -21.49 -7.03 -10.23
C SER A 224 -22.12 -7.26 -11.61
N SER A 225 -22.96 -6.33 -12.04
CA SER A 225 -23.52 -6.27 -13.39
C SER A 225 -22.69 -5.40 -14.35
N LEU A 226 -21.55 -4.89 -13.91
CA LEU A 226 -20.66 -4.10 -14.76
C LEU A 226 -20.12 -4.94 -15.93
N ASP A 227 -20.08 -4.33 -17.12
CA ASP A 227 -19.38 -4.91 -18.26
C ASP A 227 -17.87 -5.05 -17.92
N ARG A 228 -17.28 -6.21 -18.26
CA ARG A 228 -15.84 -6.47 -18.09
C ARG A 228 -14.96 -5.35 -18.69
N ARG A 229 -15.42 -4.68 -19.74
CA ARG A 229 -14.71 -3.55 -20.37
C ARG A 229 -14.63 -2.32 -19.50
N SER A 230 -15.47 -2.22 -18.45
CA SER A 230 -15.47 -1.16 -17.46
C SER A 230 -14.67 -1.54 -16.20
N ALA A 231 -14.12 -2.75 -16.16
CA ALA A 231 -13.26 -3.23 -15.07
C ALA A 231 -11.81 -3.28 -15.55
N TYR A 232 -11.07 -2.22 -15.27
CA TYR A 232 -9.69 -2.01 -15.73
C TYR A 232 -8.72 -2.67 -14.77
N ILE A 233 -7.58 -3.16 -15.29
CA ILE A 233 -6.45 -3.59 -14.47
C ILE A 233 -5.49 -2.42 -14.32
N LEU A 234 -5.14 -2.12 -13.07
CA LEU A 234 -4.09 -1.17 -12.70
C LEU A 234 -3.21 -1.82 -11.64
N TYR A 235 -2.19 -2.55 -12.08
CA TYR A 235 -1.25 -3.21 -11.18
C TYR A 235 -0.56 -2.22 -10.26
N ASN A 236 -0.30 -2.60 -9.01
CA ASN A 236 0.50 -1.79 -8.08
C ASN A 236 1.89 -1.53 -8.64
N CYS A 237 2.49 -0.41 -8.25
CA CYS A 237 3.85 -0.08 -8.63
C CYS A 237 4.85 -0.26 -7.49
N ILE A 238 6.12 -0.34 -7.90
CA ILE A 238 7.29 -0.33 -7.03
C ILE A 238 8.26 0.78 -7.44
N ASP A 239 8.89 1.41 -6.46
CA ASP A 239 9.98 2.36 -6.69
C ASP A 239 11.27 1.63 -7.07
N THR A 240 11.45 1.38 -8.37
CA THR A 240 12.62 0.67 -8.92
C THR A 240 13.91 1.48 -8.84
N ALA A 241 13.88 2.75 -8.52
CA ALA A 241 15.05 3.54 -8.22
C ALA A 241 15.61 3.25 -6.82
N ARG A 242 14.71 3.01 -5.87
CA ARG A 242 15.02 2.67 -4.48
C ARG A 242 15.24 1.17 -4.29
N PHE A 243 14.27 0.35 -4.71
CA PHE A 243 14.39 -1.10 -4.73
C PHE A 243 15.08 -1.50 -6.03
N ARG A 244 16.38 -1.74 -5.93
CA ARG A 244 17.25 -2.11 -7.06
C ARG A 244 18.37 -3.01 -6.61
N PRO A 245 18.97 -3.80 -7.50
CA PRO A 245 20.15 -4.57 -7.18
C PRO A 245 21.28 -3.67 -6.68
N ALA A 246 21.93 -4.11 -5.64
CA ALA A 246 23.19 -3.54 -5.14
C ALA A 246 23.97 -4.62 -4.39
N PRO A 247 25.26 -4.43 -4.13
CA PRO A 247 26.05 -5.34 -3.31
C PRO A 247 25.38 -5.56 -1.94
N PRO A 248 25.40 -6.79 -1.41
CA PRO A 248 24.83 -7.06 -0.09
C PRO A 248 25.49 -6.18 0.99
N PRO A 249 24.73 -5.60 1.92
CA PRO A 249 25.27 -4.77 3.00
C PRO A 249 25.94 -5.63 4.07
N MET A 250 27.20 -5.98 3.88
CA MET A 250 27.94 -6.92 4.73
C MET A 250 28.00 -6.48 6.20
N ALA A 251 28.09 -5.16 6.47
CA ALA A 251 28.06 -4.66 7.84
C ALA A 251 26.72 -4.93 8.53
N LEU A 252 25.59 -4.82 7.81
CA LEU A 252 24.26 -5.18 8.32
C LEU A 252 24.16 -6.69 8.54
N ARG A 253 24.67 -7.50 7.60
CA ARG A 253 24.68 -8.95 7.70
C ARG A 253 25.44 -9.43 8.96
N THR A 254 26.65 -8.86 9.20
CA THR A 254 27.46 -9.15 10.40
C THR A 254 26.74 -8.69 11.69
N ARG A 255 26.15 -7.50 11.69
CA ARG A 255 25.41 -6.96 12.86
C ARG A 255 24.21 -7.83 13.23
N LEU A 256 23.57 -8.47 12.25
CA LEU A 256 22.46 -9.42 12.45
C LEU A 256 22.94 -10.84 12.80
N GLY A 257 24.26 -11.07 12.92
CA GLY A 257 24.82 -12.36 13.33
C GLY A 257 24.89 -13.41 12.23
N PHE A 258 24.80 -13.02 10.96
CA PHE A 258 24.93 -13.94 9.83
C PHE A 258 26.39 -14.06 9.37
N ALA A 259 26.84 -15.31 9.25
CA ALA A 259 28.16 -15.60 8.68
C ALA A 259 28.15 -15.47 7.14
N PRO A 260 29.32 -15.26 6.50
CA PRO A 260 29.41 -15.16 5.05
C PRO A 260 28.85 -16.39 4.30
N LYS A 261 28.92 -17.58 4.89
CA LYS A 261 28.43 -18.84 4.33
C LYS A 261 26.95 -19.12 4.58
N ASP A 262 26.28 -18.32 5.38
CA ASP A 262 24.87 -18.52 5.68
C ASP A 262 24.02 -18.21 4.46
N PHE A 263 23.00 -19.03 4.23
CA PHE A 263 21.93 -18.79 3.27
C PHE A 263 20.75 -18.17 4.01
N VAL A 264 20.55 -16.89 3.79
CA VAL A 264 19.54 -16.10 4.53
C VAL A 264 18.23 -16.09 3.76
N VAL A 265 17.22 -16.73 4.32
CA VAL A 265 15.83 -16.65 3.87
C VAL A 265 15.18 -15.47 4.59
N LEU A 266 14.65 -14.52 3.85
CA LEU A 266 13.94 -13.34 4.38
C LEU A 266 12.43 -13.57 4.34
N PHE A 267 11.78 -13.34 5.47
CA PHE A 267 10.35 -13.03 5.56
C PHE A 267 10.19 -11.54 5.87
N CYS A 268 9.35 -10.85 5.11
CA CYS A 268 9.01 -9.45 5.36
C CYS A 268 7.49 -9.28 5.40
N GLY A 269 6.96 -8.67 6.48
CA GLY A 269 5.53 -8.43 6.59
C GLY A 269 5.00 -8.41 8.02
N ARG A 270 3.67 -8.28 8.14
CA ARG A 270 3.00 -8.34 9.44
C ARG A 270 3.12 -9.74 10.04
N LEU A 271 3.37 -9.82 11.36
CA LEU A 271 3.45 -11.10 12.07
C LEU A 271 2.04 -11.55 12.47
N GLU A 272 1.29 -12.01 11.48
CA GLU A 272 -0.09 -12.51 11.60
C GLU A 272 -0.19 -13.94 11.04
N PRO A 273 -1.16 -14.73 11.52
CA PRO A 273 -1.33 -16.11 11.07
C PRO A 273 -1.51 -16.26 9.56
N ASP A 274 -2.23 -15.34 8.94
CA ASP A 274 -2.55 -15.30 7.51
C ASP A 274 -1.30 -15.12 6.63
N LYS A 275 -0.22 -14.53 7.16
CA LYS A 275 1.05 -14.35 6.45
C LYS A 275 1.95 -15.58 6.46
N GLY A 276 1.57 -16.64 7.16
CA GLY A 276 2.19 -17.96 7.07
C GLY A 276 3.60 -18.09 7.67
N ILE A 277 4.06 -17.09 8.45
CA ILE A 277 5.42 -17.12 9.05
C ILE A 277 5.66 -18.38 9.90
N HIS A 278 4.65 -18.85 10.63
CA HIS A 278 4.73 -20.07 11.42
C HIS A 278 4.99 -21.31 10.55
N LYS A 279 4.43 -21.35 9.33
CA LYS A 279 4.67 -22.43 8.36
C LYS A 279 6.09 -22.38 7.79
N LEU A 280 6.64 -21.21 7.61
CA LEU A 280 8.04 -21.04 7.21
C LEU A 280 8.99 -21.51 8.32
N MET A 281 8.66 -21.23 9.59
CA MET A 281 9.44 -21.74 10.72
C MET A 281 9.32 -23.27 10.87
N GLU A 282 8.14 -23.85 10.63
CA GLU A 282 7.96 -25.31 10.54
C GLU A 282 8.83 -25.91 9.41
N ALA A 283 8.89 -25.26 8.25
CA ALA A 283 9.74 -25.67 7.14
C ALA A 283 11.23 -25.63 7.52
N LEU A 284 11.67 -24.55 8.18
CA LEU A 284 13.04 -24.42 8.65
C LEU A 284 13.42 -25.53 9.65
N ALA A 285 12.51 -25.94 10.54
CA ALA A 285 12.73 -27.01 11.50
C ALA A 285 12.99 -28.36 10.81
N LYS A 286 12.41 -28.58 9.63
CA LYS A 286 12.58 -29.82 8.83
C LYS A 286 13.90 -29.85 8.06
N LEU A 287 14.63 -28.72 7.96
CA LEU A 287 15.87 -28.64 7.21
C LEU A 287 17.07 -29.00 8.08
N PRO A 288 17.81 -30.09 7.76
CA PRO A 288 18.99 -30.52 8.51
C PRO A 288 20.25 -29.73 8.12
N VAL A 289 20.09 -28.49 7.65
CA VAL A 289 21.19 -27.64 7.16
C VAL A 289 21.31 -26.43 8.08
N PRO A 290 22.32 -26.39 8.96
CA PRO A 290 22.46 -25.33 9.96
C PRO A 290 22.74 -23.94 9.37
N ASN A 291 23.32 -23.88 8.16
CA ASN A 291 23.65 -22.64 7.47
C ASN A 291 22.41 -21.97 6.82
N ILE A 292 21.27 -22.63 6.75
CA ILE A 292 20.03 -21.98 6.30
C ILE A 292 19.43 -21.24 7.51
N ARG A 293 19.39 -19.92 7.40
CA ARG A 293 19.00 -18.99 8.46
C ARG A 293 17.75 -18.23 8.03
N LEU A 294 16.90 -17.87 8.96
CA LEU A 294 15.68 -17.12 8.72
C LEU A 294 15.78 -15.72 9.35
N LEU A 295 15.64 -14.69 8.52
CA LEU A 295 15.49 -13.31 8.93
C LEU A 295 14.03 -12.91 8.85
N ILE A 296 13.46 -12.44 9.97
CA ILE A 296 12.07 -12.01 10.07
C ILE A 296 12.05 -10.49 10.27
N VAL A 297 11.59 -9.78 9.24
CA VAL A 297 11.40 -8.32 9.24
C VAL A 297 9.92 -8.02 9.37
N GLY A 298 9.53 -7.35 10.46
CA GLY A 298 8.14 -6.95 10.68
C GLY A 298 7.70 -7.01 12.13
N SER A 299 6.50 -6.53 12.36
CA SER A 299 5.84 -6.50 13.66
C SER A 299 4.35 -6.79 13.51
N PRO A 300 3.62 -7.13 14.60
CA PRO A 300 2.18 -7.42 14.51
C PRO A 300 1.34 -6.22 14.06
N PHE A 301 1.73 -4.99 14.42
CA PHE A 301 0.94 -3.78 14.23
C PHE A 301 1.82 -2.56 13.94
N PHE A 302 2.45 -2.48 12.76
CA PHE A 302 3.20 -1.27 12.32
C PHE A 302 3.95 -0.54 13.44
N GLY A 303 4.75 -1.30 14.24
CA GLY A 303 5.56 -0.75 15.33
C GLY A 303 4.86 -0.66 16.70
N ARG A 304 3.62 -1.11 16.87
CA ARG A 304 2.97 -1.21 18.18
C ARG A 304 3.30 -2.54 18.87
N THR A 305 3.70 -2.46 20.14
CA THR A 305 4.02 -3.62 20.99
C THR A 305 2.76 -4.24 21.59
N GLN A 306 1.94 -4.92 20.79
CA GLN A 306 0.82 -5.68 21.32
C GLN A 306 1.18 -7.17 21.30
N GLN A 307 1.33 -7.77 22.49
CA GLN A 307 1.58 -9.21 22.62
C GLN A 307 0.30 -9.97 22.30
N SER A 308 0.28 -10.67 21.17
CA SER A 308 -0.77 -11.63 20.82
C SER A 308 -0.38 -13.05 21.24
N SER A 309 -1.38 -13.94 21.40
CA SER A 309 -1.12 -15.38 21.62
C SER A 309 -0.32 -15.99 20.48
N PHE A 310 -0.49 -15.49 19.26
CA PHE A 310 0.25 -15.93 18.10
C PHE A 310 1.74 -15.56 18.18
N LEU A 311 2.07 -14.34 18.60
CA LEU A 311 3.48 -13.95 18.82
C LEU A 311 4.19 -14.84 19.82
N ARG A 312 3.55 -15.14 20.95
CA ARG A 312 4.13 -16.05 21.95
C ARG A 312 4.42 -17.42 21.35
N LYS A 313 3.55 -17.94 20.47
CA LYS A 313 3.81 -19.20 19.75
C LYS A 313 5.00 -19.08 18.80
N LEU A 314 5.11 -17.98 18.05
CA LEU A 314 6.27 -17.73 17.18
C LEU A 314 7.57 -17.66 17.98
N GLU A 315 7.58 -16.97 19.13
CA GLU A 315 8.73 -16.88 20.01
C GLU A 315 9.15 -18.25 20.56
N GLN A 316 8.18 -19.11 20.89
CA GLN A 316 8.47 -20.49 21.30
C GLN A 316 9.07 -21.34 20.18
N GLN A 317 8.52 -21.24 18.95
CA GLN A 317 9.09 -21.90 17.78
C GLN A 317 10.52 -21.39 17.50
N ALA A 318 10.75 -20.07 17.60
CA ALA A 318 12.07 -19.48 17.41
C ALA A 318 13.08 -19.99 18.43
N LYS A 319 12.69 -20.12 19.71
CA LYS A 319 13.57 -20.69 20.75
C LYS A 319 14.01 -22.12 20.44
N ALA A 320 13.13 -22.94 19.86
CA ALA A 320 13.46 -24.29 19.44
C ALA A 320 14.44 -24.33 18.25
N LEU A 321 14.41 -23.30 17.39
CA LEU A 321 15.31 -23.15 16.24
C LEU A 321 16.64 -22.47 16.59
N GLY A 322 16.73 -21.90 17.79
CA GLY A 322 17.93 -21.25 18.30
C GLY A 322 18.40 -20.07 17.46
N ASP A 323 19.67 -20.04 17.17
CA ASP A 323 20.34 -18.96 16.41
C ASP A 323 19.99 -18.95 14.91
N ARG A 324 19.27 -19.97 14.43
CA ARG A 324 18.82 -20.02 13.02
C ARG A 324 17.74 -18.98 12.68
N VAL A 325 17.11 -18.35 13.68
CA VAL A 325 16.04 -17.35 13.46
C VAL A 325 16.42 -16.02 14.10
N GLN A 326 16.35 -14.95 13.30
CA GLN A 326 16.61 -13.59 13.75
C GLN A 326 15.39 -12.70 13.48
N PHE A 327 14.91 -12.00 14.51
CA PHE A 327 13.87 -10.97 14.39
C PHE A 327 14.48 -9.58 14.41
N THR A 328 14.00 -8.68 13.54
CA THR A 328 14.39 -7.27 13.56
C THR A 328 13.35 -6.38 14.23
N GLY A 329 12.11 -6.82 14.32
CA GLY A 329 10.98 -5.94 14.58
C GLY A 329 10.60 -5.11 13.34
N TYR A 330 9.89 -4.00 13.57
CA TYR A 330 9.51 -3.07 12.50
C TYR A 330 10.75 -2.36 11.94
N ILE A 331 10.86 -2.35 10.63
CA ILE A 331 11.87 -1.59 9.87
C ILE A 331 11.13 -0.56 9.01
N PRO A 332 11.54 0.72 9.04
CA PRO A 332 11.00 1.73 8.15
C PRO A 332 11.14 1.34 6.68
N ASN A 333 10.15 1.70 5.86
CA ASN A 333 10.12 1.32 4.44
C ASN A 333 11.34 1.83 3.66
N GLU A 334 11.93 2.94 4.09
CA GLU A 334 13.16 3.52 3.51
C GLU A 334 14.38 2.64 3.68
N ASP A 335 14.45 1.85 4.76
CA ASP A 335 15.57 0.97 5.08
C ASP A 335 15.39 -0.46 4.53
N LEU A 336 14.17 -0.85 4.12
CA LEU A 336 13.86 -2.20 3.63
C LEU A 336 14.75 -2.69 2.48
N PRO A 337 15.16 -1.85 1.50
CA PRO A 337 15.99 -2.32 0.40
C PRO A 337 17.26 -3.05 0.85
N ASP A 338 17.89 -2.63 1.94
CA ASP A 338 19.08 -3.26 2.45
C ASP A 338 18.82 -4.64 3.07
N TYR A 339 17.64 -4.83 3.66
CA TYR A 339 17.21 -6.13 4.16
C TYR A 339 16.91 -7.11 3.03
N TYR A 340 16.32 -6.64 1.93
CA TYR A 340 16.18 -7.47 0.73
C TYR A 340 17.54 -7.83 0.15
N ARG A 341 18.45 -6.86 -0.02
CA ARG A 341 19.77 -7.07 -0.62
C ARG A 341 20.67 -8.02 0.17
N LEU A 342 20.52 -8.08 1.50
CA LEU A 342 21.31 -8.99 2.32
C LEU A 342 20.80 -10.45 2.24
N ALA A 343 19.56 -10.67 1.87
CA ALA A 343 18.95 -12.00 1.78
C ALA A 343 19.44 -12.75 0.53
N ASP A 344 19.45 -14.08 0.61
CA ASP A 344 19.74 -14.96 -0.51
C ASP A 344 18.45 -15.46 -1.17
N LEU A 345 17.33 -15.49 -0.42
CA LEU A 345 15.99 -15.86 -0.86
C LEU A 345 14.94 -15.04 -0.10
N VAL A 346 13.89 -14.60 -0.78
CA VAL A 346 12.72 -14.01 -0.12
C VAL A 346 11.55 -14.98 -0.19
N CYS A 347 10.96 -15.27 0.98
CA CYS A 347 9.83 -16.18 1.09
C CYS A 347 8.54 -15.42 1.48
N VAL A 348 7.47 -15.64 0.69
CA VAL A 348 6.15 -15.03 0.89
C VAL A 348 5.11 -16.15 1.05
N PRO A 349 5.05 -16.79 2.25
CA PRO A 349 4.27 -18.01 2.48
C PRO A 349 2.82 -17.74 2.90
N THR A 350 2.16 -16.74 2.31
CA THR A 350 0.80 -16.31 2.69
C THR A 350 -0.22 -17.45 2.59
N LEU A 351 -1.15 -17.50 3.55
CA LEU A 351 -2.17 -18.55 3.63
C LEU A 351 -3.55 -18.07 3.16
N VAL A 352 -3.68 -16.78 2.85
CA VAL A 352 -4.93 -16.16 2.36
C VAL A 352 -4.72 -15.62 0.95
N GLU A 353 -5.81 -15.24 0.28
CA GLU A 353 -5.71 -14.62 -1.03
C GLU A 353 -5.08 -13.23 -0.93
N GLU A 354 -4.01 -13.01 -1.67
CA GLU A 354 -3.34 -11.72 -1.80
C GLU A 354 -3.86 -10.96 -3.02
N ALA A 355 -4.22 -9.71 -2.83
CA ALA A 355 -4.64 -8.86 -3.96
C ALA A 355 -3.48 -8.53 -4.91
N ALA A 356 -2.30 -8.33 -4.32
CA ALA A 356 -1.03 -8.05 -4.98
C ALA A 356 0.12 -8.60 -4.12
N GLY A 357 1.30 -8.68 -4.66
CA GLY A 357 2.48 -9.18 -3.95
C GLY A 357 3.55 -8.11 -3.77
N LEU A 358 3.29 -7.02 -3.03
CA LEU A 358 4.27 -5.92 -2.85
C LEU A 358 5.64 -6.42 -2.37
N VAL A 359 5.65 -7.30 -1.35
CA VAL A 359 6.89 -7.91 -0.83
C VAL A 359 7.64 -8.69 -1.93
N ALA A 360 6.91 -9.42 -2.76
CA ALA A 360 7.50 -10.16 -3.88
C ALA A 360 8.06 -9.22 -4.96
N MET A 361 7.35 -8.12 -5.27
CA MET A 361 7.84 -7.09 -6.20
C MET A 361 9.09 -6.39 -5.67
N GLU A 362 9.13 -6.05 -4.37
CA GLU A 362 10.30 -5.45 -3.70
C GLU A 362 11.52 -6.37 -3.76
N ALA A 363 11.30 -7.67 -3.51
CA ALA A 363 12.32 -8.70 -3.62
C ALA A 363 12.87 -8.82 -5.06
N MET A 364 11.98 -8.94 -6.05
CA MET A 364 12.34 -9.00 -7.46
C MET A 364 13.13 -7.76 -7.89
N ALA A 365 12.65 -6.56 -7.51
CA ALA A 365 13.32 -5.31 -7.85
C ALA A 365 14.73 -5.22 -7.22
N CYS A 366 14.95 -5.81 -6.04
CA CYS A 366 16.27 -5.93 -5.42
C CYS A 366 17.13 -7.08 -5.97
N GLY A 367 16.64 -7.81 -6.99
CA GLY A 367 17.36 -8.92 -7.61
C GLY A 367 17.42 -10.18 -6.73
N ARG A 368 16.43 -10.38 -5.87
CA ARG A 368 16.35 -11.58 -5.02
C ARG A 368 15.40 -12.60 -5.61
N PRO A 369 15.77 -13.91 -5.58
CA PRO A 369 14.86 -14.97 -5.93
C PRO A 369 13.66 -14.97 -4.97
N VAL A 370 12.47 -15.33 -5.48
CA VAL A 370 11.23 -15.35 -4.71
C VAL A 370 10.69 -16.78 -4.64
N LEU A 371 10.37 -17.21 -3.42
CA LEU A 371 9.56 -18.39 -3.12
C LEU A 371 8.24 -17.90 -2.52
N ALA A 372 7.13 -18.19 -3.15
CA ALA A 372 5.83 -17.71 -2.69
C ALA A 372 4.76 -18.81 -2.76
N THR A 373 3.67 -18.62 -2.02
CA THR A 373 2.48 -19.45 -2.21
C THR A 373 1.68 -18.96 -3.41
N ARG A 374 1.04 -19.86 -4.12
CA ARG A 374 0.06 -19.55 -5.16
C ARG A 374 -1.19 -18.97 -4.50
N SER A 375 -1.38 -17.65 -4.59
CA SER A 375 -2.36 -16.92 -3.79
C SER A 375 -2.86 -15.69 -4.55
N GLY A 376 -4.16 -15.65 -4.82
CA GLY A 376 -4.84 -14.51 -5.43
C GLY A 376 -4.15 -13.96 -6.67
N GLY A 377 -3.88 -12.67 -6.69
CA GLY A 377 -3.17 -11.99 -7.78
C GLY A 377 -1.66 -12.20 -7.81
N MET A 378 -1.05 -12.84 -6.79
CA MET A 378 0.41 -12.99 -6.72
C MET A 378 1.03 -13.68 -7.96
N PRO A 379 0.44 -14.74 -8.53
CA PRO A 379 0.97 -15.36 -9.74
C PRO A 379 1.11 -14.39 -10.92
N GLU A 380 0.18 -13.44 -11.07
CA GLU A 380 0.20 -12.44 -12.14
C GLU A 380 1.43 -11.52 -12.03
N TYR A 381 1.79 -11.10 -10.81
CA TYR A 381 2.96 -10.27 -10.56
C TYR A 381 4.26 -11.05 -10.77
N LEU A 382 4.27 -12.35 -10.47
CA LEU A 382 5.45 -13.20 -10.55
C LEU A 382 5.66 -13.85 -11.93
N GLU A 383 4.73 -13.70 -12.85
CA GLU A 383 4.83 -14.27 -14.20
C GLU A 383 6.14 -13.82 -14.89
N GLY A 384 6.89 -14.77 -15.45
CA GLY A 384 8.15 -14.50 -16.14
C GLY A 384 9.35 -14.18 -15.22
N SER A 385 9.18 -14.12 -13.90
CA SER A 385 10.28 -13.91 -12.93
C SER A 385 11.02 -15.18 -12.55
N GLN A 386 10.54 -16.34 -12.99
CA GLN A 386 11.02 -17.68 -12.57
C GLN A 386 10.84 -17.94 -11.07
N ALA A 387 9.97 -17.20 -10.36
CA ALA A 387 9.67 -17.43 -8.96
C ALA A 387 9.14 -18.85 -8.73
N VAL A 388 9.53 -19.46 -7.60
CA VAL A 388 8.99 -20.75 -7.20
C VAL A 388 7.65 -20.53 -6.50
N LEU A 389 6.59 -21.16 -7.02
CA LEU A 389 5.24 -21.13 -6.44
C LEU A 389 4.90 -22.49 -5.84
N VAL A 390 4.51 -22.49 -4.56
CA VAL A 390 4.03 -23.66 -3.84
C VAL A 390 2.53 -23.55 -3.55
N GLU A 391 1.86 -24.68 -3.46
CA GLU A 391 0.43 -24.71 -3.18
C GLU A 391 0.16 -24.52 -1.68
N ARG A 392 -0.93 -23.82 -1.36
CA ARG A 392 -1.43 -23.70 0.00
C ARG A 392 -2.11 -25.01 0.41
N GLY A 393 -1.96 -25.40 1.67
CA GLY A 393 -2.57 -26.62 2.20
C GLY A 393 -1.77 -27.21 3.36
N GLU A 394 -2.12 -28.42 3.76
CA GLU A 394 -1.48 -29.09 4.90
C GLU A 394 0.02 -29.32 4.70
N ASN A 395 0.44 -29.60 3.46
CA ASN A 395 1.83 -29.91 3.11
C ASN A 395 2.69 -28.67 2.80
N ILE A 396 2.20 -27.46 3.07
CA ILE A 396 2.92 -26.22 2.72
C ILE A 396 4.32 -26.16 3.34
N ALA A 397 4.47 -26.60 4.60
CA ALA A 397 5.78 -26.58 5.27
C ALA A 397 6.78 -27.54 4.61
N ASP A 398 6.33 -28.69 4.09
CA ASP A 398 7.19 -29.62 3.36
C ASP A 398 7.60 -29.06 1.99
N GLN A 399 6.65 -28.46 1.26
CA GLN A 399 6.92 -27.81 -0.01
C GLN A 399 7.91 -26.63 0.15
N LEU A 400 7.73 -25.81 1.18
CA LEU A 400 8.65 -24.72 1.51
C LEU A 400 10.04 -25.26 1.85
N ALA A 401 10.14 -26.29 2.70
CA ALA A 401 11.42 -26.90 3.07
C ALA A 401 12.14 -27.46 1.86
N TRP A 402 11.44 -28.21 1.03
CA TRP A 402 12.02 -28.76 -0.21
C TRP A 402 12.51 -27.65 -1.15
N SER A 403 11.70 -26.62 -1.37
CA SER A 403 12.03 -25.50 -2.27
C SER A 403 13.24 -24.69 -1.74
N ILE A 404 13.27 -24.40 -0.44
CA ILE A 404 14.40 -23.70 0.20
C ILE A 404 15.68 -24.52 0.05
N ARG A 405 15.63 -25.83 0.29
CA ARG A 405 16.79 -26.73 0.12
C ARG A 405 17.25 -26.75 -1.33
N MET A 406 16.35 -26.92 -2.27
CA MET A 406 16.65 -26.94 -3.70
C MET A 406 17.35 -25.64 -4.13
N LEU A 407 16.84 -24.48 -3.70
CA LEU A 407 17.45 -23.18 -4.02
C LEU A 407 18.82 -23.01 -3.34
N TYR A 408 18.99 -23.48 -2.11
CA TYR A 408 20.26 -23.48 -1.41
C TYR A 408 21.34 -24.30 -2.17
N GLU A 409 20.96 -25.46 -2.71
CA GLU A 409 21.84 -26.36 -3.46
C GLU A 409 22.12 -25.86 -4.90
N HIS A 410 21.35 -24.86 -5.43
CA HIS A 410 21.45 -24.36 -6.80
C HIS A 410 21.64 -22.84 -6.89
N PRO A 411 22.79 -22.29 -6.46
CA PRO A 411 23.03 -20.85 -6.45
C PRO A 411 22.97 -20.19 -7.85
N ALA A 412 23.30 -20.92 -8.91
CA ALA A 412 23.16 -20.43 -10.29
C ALA A 412 21.69 -20.15 -10.64
N LEU A 413 20.78 -21.04 -10.26
CA LEU A 413 19.35 -20.84 -10.44
C LEU A 413 18.86 -19.60 -9.66
N CYS A 414 19.33 -19.40 -8.42
CA CYS A 414 19.01 -18.19 -7.65
C CYS A 414 19.43 -16.91 -8.37
N ALA A 415 20.61 -16.92 -9.01
CA ALA A 415 21.10 -15.77 -9.78
C ALA A 415 20.22 -15.51 -11.04
N GLU A 416 19.83 -16.56 -11.74
CA GLU A 416 18.93 -16.46 -12.90
C GLU A 416 17.55 -15.93 -12.51
N MET A 417 16.98 -16.46 -11.44
CA MET A 417 15.71 -15.97 -10.85
C MET A 417 15.80 -14.50 -10.47
N GLY A 418 16.90 -14.10 -9.81
CA GLY A 418 17.15 -12.71 -9.46
C GLY A 418 17.17 -11.77 -10.67
N ALA A 419 17.88 -12.18 -11.73
CA ALA A 419 17.97 -11.41 -12.98
C ALA A 419 16.61 -11.32 -13.70
N ALA A 420 15.85 -12.42 -13.77
CA ALA A 420 14.52 -12.45 -14.34
C ALA A 420 13.56 -11.59 -13.52
N GLY A 421 13.65 -11.64 -12.18
CA GLY A 421 12.87 -10.81 -11.27
C GLY A 421 13.10 -9.31 -11.48
N VAL A 422 14.36 -8.88 -11.63
CA VAL A 422 14.68 -7.46 -11.93
C VAL A 422 14.03 -7.00 -13.22
N LYS A 423 14.09 -7.83 -14.26
CA LYS A 423 13.45 -7.52 -15.55
C LYS A 423 11.92 -7.39 -15.37
N ARG A 424 11.30 -8.35 -14.68
CA ARG A 424 9.84 -8.33 -14.42
C ARG A 424 9.42 -7.11 -13.59
N ALA A 425 10.19 -6.73 -12.55
CA ALA A 425 9.88 -5.58 -11.70
C ALA A 425 9.78 -4.25 -12.48
N GLN A 426 10.45 -4.11 -13.62
CA GLN A 426 10.34 -2.93 -14.48
C GLN A 426 8.93 -2.76 -15.08
N ASP A 427 8.18 -3.84 -15.21
CA ASP A 427 6.79 -3.77 -15.68
C ASP A 427 5.87 -3.08 -14.68
N PHE A 428 6.29 -3.03 -13.42
CA PHE A 428 5.58 -2.39 -12.30
C PHE A 428 6.25 -1.09 -11.84
N SER A 429 7.05 -0.44 -12.69
CA SER A 429 7.66 0.84 -12.33
C SER A 429 6.61 1.93 -12.14
N ILE A 430 6.95 2.97 -11.34
CA ILE A 430 6.06 4.12 -11.09
C ILE A 430 5.64 4.78 -12.40
N ALA A 431 6.56 4.91 -13.36
CA ALA A 431 6.26 5.52 -14.67
C ALA A 431 5.19 4.72 -15.43
N ARG A 432 5.31 3.38 -15.50
CA ARG A 432 4.31 2.54 -16.16
C ARG A 432 2.95 2.57 -15.46
N TYR A 433 2.94 2.56 -14.13
CA TYR A 433 1.73 2.73 -13.34
C TYR A 433 1.02 4.05 -13.68
N TYR A 434 1.78 5.15 -13.73
CA TYR A 434 1.25 6.46 -14.07
C TYR A 434 0.74 6.51 -15.50
N ASP A 435 1.48 5.98 -16.46
CA ASP A 435 1.06 5.92 -17.87
C ASP A 435 -0.25 5.16 -18.04
N GLU A 436 -0.39 4.02 -17.35
CA GLU A 436 -1.60 3.21 -17.40
C GLU A 436 -2.77 3.93 -16.72
N PHE A 437 -2.54 4.56 -15.56
CA PHE A 437 -3.55 5.39 -14.90
C PHE A 437 -4.05 6.50 -15.83
N VAL A 438 -3.14 7.27 -16.44
CA VAL A 438 -3.49 8.33 -17.39
C VAL A 438 -4.27 7.77 -18.58
N ARG A 439 -3.86 6.65 -19.16
CA ARG A 439 -4.55 5.98 -20.26
C ARG A 439 -6.01 5.65 -19.89
N ILE A 440 -6.23 5.10 -18.70
CA ILE A 440 -7.56 4.70 -18.23
C ILE A 440 -8.43 5.94 -18.00
N VAL A 441 -7.94 6.94 -17.24
CA VAL A 441 -8.74 8.13 -16.92
C VAL A 441 -9.06 8.96 -18.18
N THR A 442 -8.13 9.04 -19.15
CA THR A 442 -8.35 9.70 -20.43
C THR A 442 -9.47 9.02 -21.22
N LYS A 443 -9.44 7.69 -21.31
CA LYS A 443 -10.50 6.91 -21.99
C LYS A 443 -11.88 7.16 -21.36
N ILE A 444 -11.95 7.25 -20.04
CA ILE A 444 -13.20 7.48 -19.32
C ILE A 444 -13.72 8.90 -19.54
N ALA A 445 -12.83 9.90 -19.44
CA ALA A 445 -13.19 11.29 -19.69
C ALA A 445 -13.76 11.48 -21.10
N GLN A 446 -13.16 10.88 -22.11
CA GLN A 446 -13.64 10.91 -23.49
C GLN A 446 -15.02 10.25 -23.66
N ASN A 447 -15.28 9.15 -22.95
CA ASN A 447 -16.55 8.43 -23.02
C ASN A 447 -17.64 9.01 -22.09
N GLY A 448 -17.25 9.74 -21.07
CA GLY A 448 -18.16 10.35 -20.09
C GLY A 448 -18.71 11.72 -20.51
N GLY A 449 -18.16 12.31 -21.59
CA GLY A 449 -18.55 13.63 -22.10
C GLY A 449 -19.77 13.63 -23.03
N THR A 450 -20.34 12.48 -23.36
CA THR A 450 -21.59 12.43 -24.13
C THR A 450 -22.79 12.35 -23.17
N PRO A 451 -23.77 13.26 -23.26
CA PRO A 451 -24.96 13.25 -22.40
C PRO A 451 -25.81 12.03 -22.58
#